data_867940e5a92b569b9df9117a821e9732
#
_entry.id   867940e5a92b569b9df9117a821e9732
#
_cell.length_a   1.000
_cell.length_b   1.000
_cell.length_c   1.000
_cell.angle_alpha   90.00
_cell.angle_beta   90.00
_cell.angle_gamma   90.00
#
_symmetry.space_group_name_H-M   'P 1'
#
loop_
_entity.id
_entity.type
_entity.pdbx_description
1 polymer ?
#
loop_
_entity_poly.entity_id
_entity_poly.type
_entity_poly.pdbx_seq_one_letter_code
_entity_poly.pdbx_strand_id
1 'polypeptide(L)'
;MVKIECDIPNSSQRAELLKHTSLIIWDEITMMNKHNLQAVDSVLRKIKQTDVPFGGIIFVGAGDFRQIPPIVRNGTREEIILSSIKFSPLWRSFQILDLIIPVRQQHDKEFAELVDKISNGTLETNEDGKVILELIKTTTDSDEWTRFVYPDIPHVDPSTKAKALLTLFNKEVDKQNENICDVLTGEYKTLYSHDELNESSDISEFFKDNITTEFFNQINFPNVPPHELKLKVGMECYIVRNLSPEEGILNNTQVKVIHTLKNLLHLRHLENGKIFFIPRITFSMVLKRKGIKLNRKQFPIRAGYVKTFNRSQGATLDRTGPDLRTECFCHGQLAVAISRVRTREDVLILTTQDKLDVYNRAITTNVVYAELLL
;
A
#
# COMPACT_ATOMS: atom_id res chain seq x y z
N MET A 1 1.02 -21.13 -19.12
CA MET A 1 -0.11 -20.25 -18.71
C MET A 1 -0.46 -20.61 -17.27
N VAL A 2 -0.21 -19.74 -16.29
CA VAL A 2 -0.57 -20.01 -14.88
C VAL A 2 -2.07 -19.82 -14.77
N LYS A 3 -2.82 -20.91 -14.63
CA LYS A 3 -4.26 -20.83 -14.37
C LYS A 3 -4.43 -20.55 -12.88
N ILE A 4 -4.83 -19.36 -12.51
CA ILE A 4 -5.20 -19.04 -11.13
C ILE A 4 -6.61 -19.58 -10.95
N GLU A 5 -6.76 -20.65 -10.19
CA GLU A 5 -8.05 -21.19 -9.80
C GLU A 5 -8.38 -20.69 -8.38
N CYS A 6 -9.55 -20.10 -8.23
CA CYS A 6 -10.12 -19.83 -6.93
C CYS A 6 -11.08 -20.97 -6.60
N ASP A 7 -10.79 -21.72 -5.55
CA ASP A 7 -11.65 -22.83 -5.15
C ASP A 7 -12.59 -22.39 -4.02
N ILE A 8 -13.84 -22.14 -4.40
CA ILE A 8 -14.95 -21.92 -3.46
C ILE A 8 -15.86 -23.15 -3.58
N PRO A 9 -15.88 -24.05 -2.59
CA PRO A 9 -16.77 -25.21 -2.62
C PRO A 9 -18.24 -24.77 -2.73
N ASN A 10 -19.00 -25.38 -3.64
CA ASN A 10 -20.40 -25.00 -3.88
C ASN A 10 -21.32 -25.14 -2.64
N SER A 11 -20.93 -25.94 -1.66
CA SER A 11 -21.62 -26.13 -0.38
C SER A 11 -21.20 -25.11 0.71
N SER A 12 -20.28 -24.19 0.42
CA SER A 12 -19.80 -23.23 1.38
C SER A 12 -20.76 -22.05 1.57
N GLN A 13 -20.75 -21.44 2.75
CA GLN A 13 -21.51 -20.21 3.02
C GLN A 13 -21.14 -19.07 2.05
N ARG A 14 -19.87 -19.04 1.60
CA ARG A 14 -19.41 -18.06 0.59
C ARG A 14 -20.07 -18.28 -0.77
N ALA A 15 -20.22 -19.55 -1.19
CA ALA A 15 -20.90 -19.85 -2.44
C ALA A 15 -22.39 -19.47 -2.35
N GLU A 16 -23.01 -19.71 -1.19
CA GLU A 16 -24.41 -19.33 -0.99
C GLU A 16 -24.62 -17.83 -1.02
N LEU A 17 -23.72 -17.07 -0.37
CA LEU A 17 -23.72 -15.60 -0.47
C LEU A 17 -23.62 -15.13 -1.93
N LEU A 18 -22.70 -15.70 -2.71
CA LEU A 18 -22.49 -15.33 -4.11
C LEU A 18 -23.68 -15.73 -5.00
N LYS A 19 -24.40 -16.81 -4.70
CA LYS A 19 -25.65 -17.17 -5.40
C LYS A 19 -26.72 -16.10 -5.25
N HIS A 20 -26.82 -15.47 -4.10
CA HIS A 20 -27.80 -14.42 -3.81
C HIS A 20 -27.30 -13.00 -4.14
N THR A 21 -26.03 -12.85 -4.51
CA THR A 21 -25.45 -11.55 -4.88
C THR A 21 -25.98 -11.09 -6.24
N SER A 22 -26.43 -9.85 -6.31
CA SER A 22 -26.94 -9.19 -7.53
C SER A 22 -25.98 -8.14 -8.08
N LEU A 23 -25.11 -7.57 -7.24
CA LEU A 23 -24.15 -6.52 -7.60
C LEU A 23 -22.81 -6.80 -6.90
N ILE A 24 -21.72 -6.67 -7.66
CA ILE A 24 -20.34 -6.65 -7.14
C ILE A 24 -19.72 -5.32 -7.53
N ILE A 25 -19.19 -4.58 -6.55
CA ILE A 25 -18.40 -3.38 -6.76
C ILE A 25 -16.96 -3.70 -6.37
N TRP A 26 -16.01 -3.53 -7.30
CA TRP A 26 -14.59 -3.74 -7.07
C TRP A 26 -13.87 -2.42 -7.24
N ASP A 27 -13.48 -1.84 -6.12
CA ASP A 27 -12.70 -0.59 -6.12
C ASP A 27 -11.20 -0.86 -6.37
N GLU A 28 -10.50 0.10 -6.97
CA GLU A 28 -9.08 0.01 -7.38
C GLU A 28 -8.79 -1.24 -8.25
N ILE A 29 -9.73 -1.64 -9.12
CA ILE A 29 -9.59 -2.84 -9.95
C ILE A 29 -8.40 -2.77 -10.92
N THR A 30 -7.95 -1.57 -11.30
CA THR A 30 -6.82 -1.35 -12.19
C THR A 30 -5.48 -1.80 -11.61
N MET A 31 -5.38 -1.95 -10.27
CA MET A 31 -4.24 -2.54 -9.59
C MET A 31 -4.16 -4.06 -9.70
N MET A 32 -5.24 -4.71 -10.16
CA MET A 32 -5.32 -6.15 -10.22
C MET A 32 -4.76 -6.71 -11.52
N ASN A 33 -4.06 -7.84 -11.40
CA ASN A 33 -3.63 -8.59 -12.57
C ASN A 33 -4.86 -9.17 -13.30
N LYS A 34 -4.85 -9.13 -14.63
CA LYS A 34 -5.93 -9.69 -15.48
C LYS A 34 -6.32 -11.12 -15.12
N HIS A 35 -5.37 -11.92 -14.63
CA HIS A 35 -5.66 -13.29 -14.23
C HIS A 35 -6.51 -13.37 -12.96
N ASN A 36 -6.42 -12.38 -12.05
CA ASN A 36 -7.32 -12.31 -10.89
C ASN A 36 -8.76 -12.04 -11.33
N LEU A 37 -8.95 -11.10 -12.28
CA LEU A 37 -10.27 -10.82 -12.85
C LEU A 37 -10.86 -12.06 -13.54
N GLN A 38 -10.05 -12.78 -14.32
CA GLN A 38 -10.45 -14.03 -14.97
C GLN A 38 -10.81 -15.13 -13.96
N ALA A 39 -10.07 -15.23 -12.87
CA ALA A 39 -10.36 -16.20 -11.80
C ALA A 39 -11.70 -15.92 -11.11
N VAL A 40 -11.99 -14.63 -10.84
CA VAL A 40 -13.27 -14.20 -10.27
C VAL A 40 -14.43 -14.52 -11.24
N ASP A 41 -14.31 -14.19 -12.52
CA ASP A 41 -15.30 -14.52 -13.54
C ASP A 41 -15.56 -16.03 -13.59
N SER A 42 -14.50 -16.84 -13.64
CA SER A 42 -14.62 -18.31 -13.69
C SER A 42 -15.39 -18.87 -12.48
N VAL A 43 -15.07 -18.38 -11.28
CA VAL A 43 -15.76 -18.84 -10.05
C VAL A 43 -17.22 -18.44 -10.05
N LEU A 44 -17.54 -17.19 -10.45
CA LEU A 44 -18.91 -16.70 -10.49
C LEU A 44 -19.77 -17.48 -11.51
N ARG A 45 -19.24 -17.77 -12.70
CA ARG A 45 -19.89 -18.64 -13.69
C ARG A 45 -20.18 -20.02 -13.11
N LYS A 46 -19.18 -20.63 -12.43
CA LYS A 46 -19.33 -21.96 -11.79
C LYS A 46 -20.43 -21.95 -10.72
N ILE A 47 -20.46 -20.93 -9.85
CA ILE A 47 -21.44 -20.82 -8.76
C ILE A 47 -22.85 -20.56 -9.29
N LYS A 48 -23.00 -19.68 -10.28
CA LYS A 48 -24.29 -19.31 -10.91
C LYS A 48 -24.72 -20.32 -11.98
N GLN A 49 -23.89 -21.31 -12.31
CA GLN A 49 -24.14 -22.32 -13.32
C GLN A 49 -24.54 -21.73 -14.69
N THR A 50 -23.79 -20.72 -15.15
CA THR A 50 -24.03 -20.01 -16.41
C THR A 50 -22.73 -19.58 -17.06
N ASP A 51 -22.69 -19.50 -18.40
CA ASP A 51 -21.52 -19.05 -19.17
C ASP A 51 -21.50 -17.52 -19.41
N VAL A 52 -22.50 -16.80 -18.89
CA VAL A 52 -22.53 -15.34 -18.97
C VAL A 52 -21.37 -14.74 -18.13
N PRO A 53 -20.69 -13.69 -18.61
CA PRO A 53 -19.67 -13.02 -17.84
C PRO A 53 -20.11 -12.70 -16.41
N PHE A 54 -19.22 -12.96 -15.44
CA PHE A 54 -19.45 -12.80 -14.00
C PHE A 54 -20.67 -13.56 -13.45
N GLY A 55 -21.08 -14.65 -14.14
CA GLY A 55 -22.27 -15.39 -13.75
C GLY A 55 -23.58 -14.62 -13.89
N GLY A 56 -23.62 -13.58 -14.73
CA GLY A 56 -24.78 -12.69 -14.89
C GLY A 56 -24.97 -11.69 -13.74
N ILE A 57 -24.05 -11.61 -12.79
CA ILE A 57 -24.06 -10.60 -11.72
C ILE A 57 -23.65 -9.25 -12.33
N ILE A 58 -24.31 -8.17 -11.94
CA ILE A 58 -23.90 -6.82 -12.32
C ILE A 58 -22.54 -6.55 -11.66
N PHE A 59 -21.53 -6.31 -12.49
CA PHE A 59 -20.15 -6.12 -12.04
C PHE A 59 -19.68 -4.70 -12.36
N VAL A 60 -19.33 -3.93 -11.33
CA VAL A 60 -18.84 -2.56 -11.44
C VAL A 60 -17.38 -2.55 -10.97
N GLY A 61 -16.46 -2.22 -11.88
CA GLY A 61 -15.05 -1.98 -11.55
C GLY A 61 -14.77 -0.48 -11.50
N ALA A 62 -14.26 0.02 -10.38
CA ALA A 62 -13.76 1.39 -10.24
C ALA A 62 -12.25 1.39 -10.20
N GLY A 63 -11.58 2.37 -10.84
CA GLY A 63 -10.12 2.49 -10.82
C GLY A 63 -9.62 3.52 -11.83
N ASP A 64 -8.33 3.79 -11.78
CA ASP A 64 -7.67 4.78 -12.65
C ASP A 64 -6.41 4.16 -13.27
N PHE A 65 -6.38 4.02 -14.59
CA PHE A 65 -5.22 3.50 -15.32
C PHE A 65 -4.02 4.44 -15.35
N ARG A 66 -4.16 5.67 -14.91
CA ARG A 66 -3.07 6.64 -14.73
C ARG A 66 -2.29 6.42 -13.43
N GLN A 67 -2.83 5.60 -12.53
CA GLN A 67 -2.20 5.21 -11.28
C GLN A 67 -1.33 3.96 -11.45
N ILE A 68 -0.75 3.47 -10.35
CA ILE A 68 0.22 2.36 -10.38
C ILE A 68 -0.45 1.06 -10.86
N PRO A 69 0.11 0.40 -11.89
CA PRO A 69 -0.44 -0.82 -12.45
C PRO A 69 -0.18 -2.04 -11.56
N PRO A 70 -0.68 -3.23 -11.94
CA PRO A 70 -0.39 -4.48 -11.24
C PRO A 70 1.12 -4.71 -11.07
N ILE A 71 1.52 -5.16 -9.87
CA ILE A 71 2.92 -5.47 -9.59
C ILE A 71 3.26 -6.84 -10.17
N VAL A 72 4.17 -6.85 -11.15
CA VAL A 72 4.80 -8.06 -11.69
C VAL A 72 6.22 -8.15 -11.14
N ARG A 73 6.48 -9.17 -10.31
CA ARG A 73 7.79 -9.32 -9.65
C ARG A 73 8.89 -9.58 -10.68
N ASN A 74 9.90 -8.70 -10.73
CA ASN A 74 10.98 -8.69 -11.73
C ASN A 74 10.46 -8.63 -13.18
N GLY A 75 9.25 -8.10 -13.38
CA GLY A 75 8.65 -7.99 -14.71
C GLY A 75 9.24 -6.84 -15.51
N THR A 76 9.35 -7.06 -16.82
CA THR A 76 9.66 -6.01 -17.79
C THR A 76 8.48 -5.03 -17.91
N ARG A 77 8.74 -3.86 -18.52
CA ARG A 77 7.67 -2.89 -18.83
C ARG A 77 6.51 -3.55 -19.59
N GLU A 78 6.82 -4.35 -20.60
CA GLU A 78 5.83 -5.06 -21.41
C GLU A 78 5.00 -6.05 -20.59
N GLU A 79 5.63 -6.84 -19.73
CA GLU A 79 4.94 -7.77 -18.84
C GLU A 79 4.00 -7.05 -17.86
N ILE A 80 4.40 -5.89 -17.34
CA ILE A 80 3.57 -5.05 -16.48
C ILE A 80 2.34 -4.56 -17.26
N ILE A 81 2.53 -4.00 -18.46
CA ILE A 81 1.45 -3.53 -19.32
C ILE A 81 0.48 -4.68 -19.64
N LEU A 82 1.00 -5.80 -20.10
CA LEU A 82 0.20 -6.98 -20.45
C LEU A 82 -0.51 -7.63 -19.25
N SER A 83 -0.09 -7.32 -18.03
CA SER A 83 -0.76 -7.80 -16.82
C SER A 83 -2.05 -7.05 -16.48
N SER A 84 -2.24 -5.87 -17.05
CA SER A 84 -3.43 -5.02 -16.82
C SER A 84 -4.72 -5.71 -17.27
N ILE A 85 -5.81 -5.38 -16.60
CA ILE A 85 -7.16 -5.87 -16.94
C ILE A 85 -7.60 -5.45 -18.34
N LYS A 86 -7.06 -4.36 -18.92
CA LYS A 86 -7.29 -3.97 -20.32
C LYS A 86 -6.94 -5.08 -21.31
N PHE A 87 -5.93 -5.90 -20.98
CA PHE A 87 -5.49 -7.04 -21.81
C PHE A 87 -6.18 -8.36 -21.42
N SER A 88 -7.25 -8.32 -20.64
CA SER A 88 -8.13 -9.47 -20.41
C SER A 88 -9.16 -9.60 -21.53
N PRO A 89 -9.50 -10.84 -21.98
CA PRO A 89 -10.64 -11.03 -22.88
C PRO A 89 -11.95 -10.46 -22.36
N LEU A 90 -12.10 -10.39 -21.02
CA LEU A 90 -13.28 -9.82 -20.37
C LEU A 90 -13.39 -8.30 -20.54
N TRP A 91 -12.31 -7.60 -20.87
CA TRP A 91 -12.31 -6.14 -21.04
C TRP A 91 -13.37 -5.66 -22.04
N ARG A 92 -13.57 -6.41 -23.11
CA ARG A 92 -14.57 -6.10 -24.16
C ARG A 92 -16.02 -6.18 -23.65
N SER A 93 -16.28 -6.78 -22.49
CA SER A 93 -17.59 -6.90 -21.89
C SER A 93 -17.95 -5.72 -20.98
N PHE A 94 -17.00 -4.82 -20.71
CA PHE A 94 -17.23 -3.63 -19.90
C PHE A 94 -17.73 -2.46 -20.73
N GLN A 95 -18.71 -1.76 -20.20
CA GLN A 95 -19.04 -0.41 -20.59
C GLN A 95 -18.19 0.55 -19.76
N ILE A 96 -17.46 1.44 -20.43
CA ILE A 96 -16.58 2.40 -19.74
C ILE A 96 -17.36 3.68 -19.47
N LEU A 97 -17.28 4.16 -18.23
CA LEU A 97 -17.84 5.42 -17.78
C LEU A 97 -16.72 6.26 -17.18
N ASP A 98 -16.48 7.46 -17.71
CA ASP A 98 -15.39 8.32 -17.29
C ASP A 98 -15.87 9.32 -16.20
N LEU A 99 -15.08 9.41 -15.12
CA LEU A 99 -15.21 10.44 -14.09
C LEU A 99 -14.21 11.55 -14.38
N ILE A 100 -14.69 12.70 -14.83
CA ILE A 100 -13.87 13.81 -15.35
C ILE A 100 -13.65 14.96 -14.35
N ILE A 101 -14.41 15.00 -13.24
CA ILE A 101 -14.30 16.08 -12.25
C ILE A 101 -13.37 15.67 -11.11
N PRO A 102 -12.22 16.35 -10.92
CA PRO A 102 -11.28 16.05 -9.86
C PRO A 102 -11.78 16.56 -8.50
N VAL A 103 -12.59 15.78 -7.81
CA VAL A 103 -13.22 16.18 -6.53
C VAL A 103 -12.20 16.50 -5.44
N ARG A 104 -11.07 15.75 -5.38
CA ARG A 104 -10.06 15.93 -4.33
C ARG A 104 -9.40 17.31 -4.39
N GLN A 105 -9.01 17.78 -5.57
CA GLN A 105 -8.31 19.06 -5.80
C GLN A 105 -9.24 20.19 -6.26
N GLN A 106 -10.55 20.11 -6.03
CA GLN A 106 -11.53 21.10 -6.52
C GLN A 106 -11.28 22.55 -6.06
N HIS A 107 -10.54 22.73 -4.96
CA HIS A 107 -10.22 24.04 -4.40
C HIS A 107 -8.86 24.59 -4.85
N ASP A 108 -8.06 23.84 -5.59
CA ASP A 108 -6.78 24.25 -6.17
C ASP A 108 -6.69 23.79 -7.63
N LYS A 109 -7.24 24.60 -8.53
CA LYS A 109 -7.36 24.25 -9.95
C LYS A 109 -6.02 24.10 -10.65
N GLU A 110 -5.05 24.98 -10.35
CA GLU A 110 -3.72 24.89 -10.96
C GLU A 110 -2.99 23.63 -10.51
N PHE A 111 -3.16 23.23 -9.25
CA PHE A 111 -2.63 21.96 -8.74
C PHE A 111 -3.34 20.75 -9.37
N ALA A 112 -4.66 20.81 -9.56
CA ALA A 112 -5.41 19.78 -10.25
C ALA A 112 -4.92 19.59 -11.69
N GLU A 113 -4.67 20.69 -12.42
CA GLU A 113 -4.12 20.66 -13.78
C GLU A 113 -2.70 20.09 -13.82
N LEU A 114 -1.85 20.44 -12.85
CA LEU A 114 -0.50 19.86 -12.73
C LEU A 114 -0.59 18.33 -12.52
N VAL A 115 -1.43 17.88 -11.57
CA VAL A 115 -1.65 16.45 -11.30
C VAL A 115 -2.16 15.73 -12.54
N ASP A 116 -3.08 16.34 -13.28
CA ASP A 116 -3.60 15.76 -14.52
C ASP A 116 -2.52 15.64 -15.61
N LYS A 117 -1.71 16.67 -15.83
CA LYS A 117 -0.58 16.65 -16.78
C LYS A 117 0.46 15.59 -16.41
N ILE A 118 0.78 15.44 -15.11
CA ILE A 118 1.69 14.40 -14.62
C ILE A 118 1.10 13.02 -14.90
N SER A 119 -0.19 12.83 -14.59
CA SER A 119 -0.90 11.55 -14.72
C SER A 119 -1.02 11.10 -16.17
N ASN A 120 -1.24 12.03 -17.09
CA ASN A 120 -1.35 11.76 -18.53
C ASN A 120 0.00 11.77 -19.27
N GLY A 121 1.10 12.15 -18.58
CA GLY A 121 2.43 12.25 -19.19
C GLY A 121 2.55 13.40 -20.18
N THR A 122 1.73 14.44 -20.05
CA THR A 122 1.71 15.62 -20.94
C THR A 122 2.42 16.84 -20.35
N LEU A 123 3.02 16.70 -19.15
CA LEU A 123 3.87 17.76 -18.61
C LEU A 123 5.15 17.87 -19.44
N GLU A 124 5.52 19.10 -19.76
CA GLU A 124 6.74 19.38 -20.55
C GLU A 124 7.98 18.84 -19.84
N THR A 125 8.90 18.30 -20.62
CA THR A 125 10.16 17.77 -20.12
C THR A 125 11.32 18.66 -20.53
N ASN A 126 12.36 18.71 -19.69
CA ASN A 126 13.63 19.34 -20.04
C ASN A 126 14.41 18.50 -21.09
N GLU A 127 15.62 18.96 -21.46
CA GLU A 127 16.49 18.27 -22.44
C GLU A 127 16.84 16.83 -22.05
N ASP A 128 16.86 16.51 -20.75
CA ASP A 128 17.12 15.17 -20.20
C ASP A 128 15.85 14.28 -20.12
N GLY A 129 14.71 14.75 -20.61
CA GLY A 129 13.44 14.04 -20.56
C GLY A 129 12.81 14.00 -19.16
N LYS A 130 13.22 14.89 -18.26
CA LYS A 130 12.69 15.01 -16.89
C LYS A 130 11.71 16.15 -16.77
N VAL A 131 10.71 15.99 -15.89
CA VAL A 131 9.70 17.01 -15.57
C VAL A 131 10.18 17.94 -14.46
N ILE A 132 9.74 19.18 -14.47
CA ILE A 132 9.98 20.19 -13.44
C ILE A 132 8.67 20.41 -12.68
N LEU A 133 8.71 20.28 -11.36
CA LEU A 133 7.53 20.43 -10.50
C LEU A 133 7.40 21.87 -9.99
N GLU A 134 6.86 22.76 -10.83
CA GLU A 134 6.88 24.20 -10.63
C GLU A 134 6.04 24.70 -9.45
N LEU A 135 4.91 24.05 -9.17
CA LEU A 135 3.93 24.54 -8.19
C LEU A 135 4.10 23.93 -6.80
N ILE A 136 5.08 23.04 -6.61
CA ILE A 136 5.22 22.29 -5.38
C ILE A 136 6.49 22.69 -4.64
N LYS A 137 6.36 22.99 -3.36
CA LYS A 137 7.51 23.32 -2.50
C LYS A 137 8.45 22.13 -2.37
N THR A 138 9.74 22.42 -2.34
CA THR A 138 10.80 21.41 -2.23
C THR A 138 11.75 21.73 -1.09
N THR A 139 12.37 20.70 -0.53
CA THR A 139 13.45 20.83 0.43
C THR A 139 14.51 19.75 0.21
N THR A 140 15.72 20.04 0.64
CA THR A 140 16.81 19.05 0.73
C THR A 140 17.08 18.61 2.17
N ASP A 141 16.40 19.23 3.14
CA ASP A 141 16.50 18.96 4.56
C ASP A 141 15.47 17.90 5.00
N SER A 142 15.92 16.75 5.43
CA SER A 142 15.07 15.65 5.92
C SER A 142 14.32 15.99 7.21
N ASP A 143 14.86 16.89 8.04
CA ASP A 143 14.22 17.31 9.28
C ASP A 143 13.09 18.29 9.00
N GLU A 144 13.29 19.24 8.07
CA GLU A 144 12.25 20.14 7.59
C GLU A 144 11.11 19.34 6.96
N TRP A 145 11.44 18.36 6.09
CA TRP A 145 10.49 17.47 5.45
C TRP A 145 9.65 16.68 6.46
N THR A 146 10.30 16.14 7.51
CA THR A 146 9.60 15.43 8.58
C THR A 146 8.70 16.36 9.38
N ARG A 147 9.19 17.54 9.80
CA ARG A 147 8.42 18.53 10.55
C ARG A 147 7.25 19.12 9.75
N PHE A 148 7.37 19.21 8.43
CA PHE A 148 6.26 19.66 7.60
C PHE A 148 5.05 18.74 7.73
N VAL A 149 5.25 17.43 7.70
CA VAL A 149 4.15 16.45 7.80
C VAL A 149 3.77 16.22 9.27
N TYR A 150 4.75 16.18 10.16
CA TYR A 150 4.59 15.89 11.58
C TYR A 150 5.18 17.02 12.44
N PRO A 151 4.51 18.18 12.51
CA PRO A 151 5.05 19.37 13.21
C PRO A 151 5.17 19.19 14.71
N ASP A 152 4.41 18.25 15.28
CA ASP A 152 4.40 18.02 16.74
C ASP A 152 5.56 17.14 17.22
N ILE A 153 6.33 16.48 16.33
CA ILE A 153 7.51 15.70 16.71
C ILE A 153 8.52 16.61 17.43
N PRO A 154 9.07 16.17 18.59
CA PRO A 154 9.05 14.82 19.17
C PRO A 154 7.81 14.44 20.00
N HIS A 155 6.83 15.29 20.11
CA HIS A 155 5.61 15.01 20.88
C HIS A 155 4.62 14.19 20.06
N VAL A 156 3.74 13.50 20.78
CA VAL A 156 2.67 12.75 20.14
C VAL A 156 1.62 13.70 19.60
N ASP A 157 1.38 13.67 18.29
CA ASP A 157 0.33 14.47 17.66
C ASP A 157 -1.05 14.09 18.21
N PRO A 158 -1.78 15.01 18.83
CA PRO A 158 -3.15 14.75 19.31
C PRO A 158 -4.18 14.65 18.18
N SER A 159 -3.83 15.08 16.95
CA SER A 159 -4.75 15.14 15.83
C SER A 159 -5.10 13.74 15.31
N THR A 160 -6.23 13.66 14.63
CA THR A 160 -6.70 12.46 13.91
C THR A 160 -6.52 12.60 12.39
N LYS A 161 -5.75 13.61 11.95
CA LYS A 161 -5.53 13.89 10.54
C LYS A 161 -4.70 12.78 9.89
N ALA A 162 -5.10 12.38 8.70
CA ALA A 162 -4.38 11.41 7.91
C ALA A 162 -3.15 12.05 7.28
N LYS A 163 -1.96 11.67 7.72
CA LYS A 163 -0.67 12.18 7.23
C LYS A 163 0.24 11.02 6.84
N ALA A 164 1.15 11.23 5.92
CA ALA A 164 2.21 10.25 5.64
C ALA A 164 3.39 10.88 4.90
N LEU A 165 4.59 10.49 5.29
CA LEU A 165 5.77 10.59 4.46
C LEU A 165 5.76 9.42 3.47
N LEU A 166 6.15 9.67 2.22
CA LEU A 166 6.05 8.69 1.16
C LEU A 166 7.43 8.41 0.56
N THR A 167 7.77 7.13 0.39
CA THR A 167 9.02 6.69 -0.23
C THR A 167 8.78 5.60 -1.27
N LEU A 168 9.77 5.28 -2.09
CA LEU A 168 9.64 4.26 -3.14
C LEU A 168 9.82 2.83 -2.60
N PHE A 169 10.71 2.63 -1.61
CA PHE A 169 11.14 1.30 -1.19
C PHE A 169 10.80 0.98 0.26
N ASN A 170 10.39 -0.26 0.54
CA ASN A 170 10.10 -0.71 1.90
C ASN A 170 11.28 -0.56 2.86
N LYS A 171 12.52 -0.71 2.38
CA LYS A 171 13.73 -0.52 3.20
C LYS A 171 13.83 0.92 3.73
N GLU A 172 13.51 1.91 2.90
CA GLU A 172 13.47 3.31 3.32
C GLU A 172 12.30 3.59 4.26
N VAL A 173 11.14 2.96 4.01
CA VAL A 173 9.99 3.01 4.94
C VAL A 173 10.39 2.56 6.33
N ASP A 174 11.04 1.40 6.46
CA ASP A 174 11.43 0.84 7.76
C ASP A 174 12.44 1.76 8.46
N LYS A 175 13.48 2.21 7.75
CA LYS A 175 14.52 3.12 8.26
C LYS A 175 13.95 4.46 8.74
N GLN A 176 13.11 5.11 7.93
CA GLN A 176 12.55 6.40 8.28
C GLN A 176 11.51 6.30 9.41
N ASN A 177 10.72 5.22 9.45
CA ASN A 177 9.84 4.96 10.59
C ASN A 177 10.64 4.78 11.88
N GLU A 178 11.77 4.05 11.85
CA GLU A 178 12.66 3.89 13.00
C GLU A 178 13.20 5.25 13.47
N ASN A 179 13.75 6.05 12.57
CA ASN A 179 14.26 7.39 12.87
C ASN A 179 13.19 8.27 13.56
N ILE A 180 11.97 8.27 13.02
CA ILE A 180 10.87 9.06 13.60
C ILE A 180 10.48 8.51 14.98
N CYS A 181 10.38 7.20 15.13
CA CYS A 181 10.04 6.59 16.40
C CYS A 181 11.11 6.81 17.49
N ASP A 182 12.39 6.90 17.12
CA ASP A 182 13.48 7.16 18.07
C ASP A 182 13.39 8.56 18.66
N VAL A 183 13.02 9.56 17.88
CA VAL A 183 12.90 10.95 18.39
C VAL A 183 11.59 11.21 19.14
N LEU A 184 10.58 10.34 19.05
CA LEU A 184 9.34 10.49 19.84
C LEU A 184 9.62 10.40 21.34
N THR A 185 8.90 11.21 22.11
CA THR A 185 8.94 11.15 23.58
C THR A 185 8.37 9.83 24.12
N GLY A 186 8.85 9.41 25.28
CA GLY A 186 8.42 8.19 25.96
C GLY A 186 9.39 7.01 25.79
N GLU A 187 9.22 6.01 26.64
CA GLU A 187 10.05 4.81 26.63
C GLU A 187 9.51 3.75 25.68
N TYR A 188 10.44 3.04 25.03
CA TYR A 188 10.10 1.88 24.24
C TYR A 188 9.66 0.72 25.13
N LYS A 189 8.57 0.10 24.74
CA LYS A 189 8.24 -1.25 25.15
C LYS A 189 8.53 -2.23 24.05
N THR A 190 9.51 -3.10 24.27
CA THR A 190 9.89 -4.14 23.32
C THR A 190 9.03 -5.38 23.52
N LEU A 191 8.42 -5.86 22.44
CA LEU A 191 7.52 -7.00 22.42
C LEU A 191 8.05 -8.04 21.42
N TYR A 192 8.59 -9.14 21.93
CA TYR A 192 9.16 -10.22 21.12
C TYR A 192 8.06 -11.14 20.56
N SER A 193 8.23 -11.60 19.32
CA SER A 193 7.38 -12.64 18.75
C SER A 193 7.71 -14.01 19.33
N HIS A 194 6.78 -14.92 19.17
CA HIS A 194 7.05 -16.35 19.31
C HIS A 194 7.13 -16.96 17.93
N ASP A 195 8.30 -17.47 17.57
CA ASP A 195 8.58 -18.04 16.25
C ASP A 195 8.77 -19.53 16.36
N GLU A 196 8.10 -20.31 15.50
CA GLU A 196 8.17 -21.77 15.48
C GLU A 196 8.16 -22.32 14.06
N LEU A 197 8.77 -23.47 13.85
CA LEU A 197 8.63 -24.22 12.60
C LEU A 197 7.21 -24.74 12.46
N ASN A 198 6.65 -24.60 11.27
CA ASN A 198 5.38 -25.26 10.96
C ASN A 198 5.63 -26.74 10.72
N GLU A 199 4.85 -27.60 11.36
CA GLU A 199 4.95 -29.08 11.27
C GLU A 199 4.82 -29.61 9.83
N SER A 200 4.14 -28.87 8.93
CA SER A 200 4.00 -29.20 7.51
C SER A 200 5.21 -28.82 6.66
N SER A 201 6.35 -28.50 7.25
CA SER A 201 7.58 -28.19 6.52
C SER A 201 8.21 -29.46 5.96
N ASP A 202 8.32 -29.62 4.64
CA ASP A 202 9.07 -30.68 3.96
C ASP A 202 10.58 -30.46 4.11
N ILE A 203 11.09 -30.62 5.32
CA ILE A 203 12.50 -30.42 5.62
C ILE A 203 13.06 -31.74 6.15
N SER A 204 14.24 -32.13 5.65
CA SER A 204 14.98 -33.26 6.23
C SER A 204 15.25 -33.01 7.72
N GLU A 205 15.21 -34.08 8.55
CA GLU A 205 15.48 -33.99 9.99
C GLU A 205 16.82 -33.33 10.29
N PHE A 206 17.84 -33.54 9.44
CA PHE A 206 19.14 -32.88 9.55
C PHE A 206 19.08 -31.35 9.52
N PHE A 207 18.13 -30.75 8.75
CA PHE A 207 17.93 -29.30 8.73
C PHE A 207 17.13 -28.80 9.94
N LYS A 208 16.22 -29.61 10.47
CA LYS A 208 15.44 -29.24 11.66
C LYS A 208 16.35 -29.05 12.88
N ASP A 209 17.33 -29.91 13.04
CA ASP A 209 18.26 -29.91 14.18
C ASP A 209 19.30 -28.75 14.11
N ASN A 210 19.54 -28.20 12.91
CA ASN A 210 20.54 -27.16 12.68
C ASN A 210 19.97 -25.75 12.53
N ILE A 211 18.64 -25.59 12.51
CA ILE A 211 18.00 -24.27 12.43
C ILE A 211 17.69 -23.78 13.84
N THR A 212 18.43 -22.79 14.30
CA THR A 212 18.21 -22.16 15.61
C THR A 212 17.03 -21.20 15.58
N THR A 213 16.38 -21.02 16.72
CA THR A 213 15.33 -20.00 16.90
C THR A 213 15.85 -18.60 16.55
N GLU A 214 17.14 -18.32 16.82
CA GLU A 214 17.79 -17.05 16.47
C GLU A 214 17.83 -16.77 14.97
N PHE A 215 17.96 -17.81 14.15
CA PHE A 215 17.85 -17.67 12.69
C PHE A 215 16.47 -17.16 12.27
N PHE A 216 15.40 -17.65 12.88
CA PHE A 216 14.05 -17.20 12.58
C PHE A 216 13.80 -15.77 13.02
N ASN A 217 14.34 -15.36 14.17
CA ASN A 217 14.20 -14.03 14.73
C ASN A 217 14.75 -12.95 13.81
N GLN A 218 15.82 -13.27 13.05
CA GLN A 218 16.46 -12.34 12.10
C GLN A 218 15.73 -12.21 10.76
N ILE A 219 14.80 -13.13 10.47
CA ILE A 219 14.10 -13.10 9.18
C ILE A 219 13.00 -12.04 9.18
N ASN A 220 13.12 -11.07 8.28
CA ASN A 220 12.09 -10.09 8.01
C ASN A 220 11.30 -10.44 6.75
N PHE A 221 9.99 -10.56 6.90
CA PHE A 221 9.07 -10.81 5.80
C PHE A 221 8.25 -9.55 5.48
N PRO A 222 7.98 -9.28 4.21
CA PRO A 222 7.04 -8.24 3.84
C PRO A 222 5.66 -8.46 4.49
N ASN A 223 5.07 -7.39 5.01
CA ASN A 223 3.75 -7.41 5.65
C ASN A 223 3.61 -8.34 6.88
N VAL A 224 4.73 -8.74 7.49
CA VAL A 224 4.76 -9.44 8.77
C VAL A 224 5.51 -8.55 9.76
N PRO A 225 5.00 -8.35 10.97
CA PRO A 225 5.70 -7.59 11.98
C PRO A 225 7.06 -8.23 12.32
N PRO A 226 8.08 -7.43 12.70
CA PRO A 226 9.38 -7.96 13.08
C PRO A 226 9.31 -8.82 14.33
N HIS A 227 10.34 -9.64 14.56
CA HIS A 227 10.48 -10.39 15.81
C HIS A 227 10.49 -9.44 17.01
N GLU A 228 11.30 -8.42 16.93
CA GLU A 228 11.39 -7.36 17.93
C GLU A 228 10.52 -6.18 17.52
N LEU A 229 9.34 -6.09 18.11
CA LEU A 229 8.40 -4.99 17.88
C LEU A 229 8.54 -3.96 19.00
N LYS A 230 9.10 -2.80 18.67
CA LYS A 230 9.29 -1.67 19.60
C LYS A 230 8.13 -0.69 19.48
N LEU A 231 7.44 -0.42 20.57
CA LEU A 231 6.29 0.49 20.59
C LEU A 231 6.45 1.54 21.70
N LYS A 232 6.01 2.75 21.44
CA LYS A 232 5.78 3.82 22.42
C LYS A 232 4.28 4.13 22.52
N VAL A 233 3.81 4.56 23.67
CA VAL A 233 2.44 5.07 23.82
C VAL A 233 2.30 6.34 22.96
N GLY A 234 1.20 6.46 22.24
CA GLY A 234 0.94 7.54 21.31
C GLY A 234 1.49 7.35 19.89
N MET A 235 2.30 6.32 19.67
CA MET A 235 2.86 6.01 18.36
C MET A 235 1.77 5.71 17.34
N GLU A 236 1.92 6.26 16.14
CA GLU A 236 1.05 5.94 15.01
C GLU A 236 1.52 4.66 14.32
N CYS A 237 0.58 3.76 14.10
CA CYS A 237 0.79 2.45 13.50
C CYS A 237 -0.28 2.18 12.44
N TYR A 238 -0.10 1.10 11.68
CA TYR A 238 -1.15 0.55 10.83
C TYR A 238 -1.29 -0.96 11.05
N ILE A 239 -2.51 -1.47 10.87
CA ILE A 239 -2.84 -2.90 10.94
C ILE A 239 -2.32 -3.59 9.66
N VAL A 240 -1.68 -4.75 9.78
CA VAL A 240 -1.09 -5.48 8.63
C VAL A 240 -1.93 -6.66 8.15
N ARG A 241 -3.12 -6.86 8.70
CA ARG A 241 -4.06 -7.94 8.36
C ARG A 241 -5.51 -7.50 8.52
N ASN A 242 -6.42 -8.06 7.74
CA ASN A 242 -7.85 -7.95 8.01
C ASN A 242 -8.17 -8.78 9.26
N LEU A 243 -8.59 -8.14 10.34
CA LEU A 243 -8.88 -8.78 11.63
C LEU A 243 -10.38 -8.91 11.87
N SER A 244 -11.11 -7.82 11.71
CA SER A 244 -12.56 -7.78 11.89
C SER A 244 -13.17 -6.78 10.89
N PRO A 245 -13.59 -7.23 9.71
CA PRO A 245 -14.22 -6.36 8.70
C PRO A 245 -15.47 -5.65 9.23
N GLU A 246 -16.26 -6.32 10.07
CA GLU A 246 -17.50 -5.79 10.66
C GLU A 246 -17.22 -4.61 11.59
N GLU A 247 -16.06 -4.61 12.26
CA GLU A 247 -15.64 -3.53 13.15
C GLU A 247 -14.78 -2.46 12.44
N GLY A 248 -14.50 -2.63 11.15
CA GLY A 248 -13.61 -1.75 10.36
C GLY A 248 -12.12 -1.95 10.63
N ILE A 249 -11.71 -3.08 11.26
CA ILE A 249 -10.32 -3.38 11.56
C ILE A 249 -9.72 -4.16 10.38
N LEU A 250 -9.30 -3.41 9.39
CA LEU A 250 -8.80 -3.92 8.11
C LEU A 250 -7.29 -3.72 7.98
N ASN A 251 -6.71 -4.39 6.98
CA ASN A 251 -5.34 -4.09 6.57
C ASN A 251 -5.20 -2.61 6.17
N ASN A 252 -4.11 -1.98 6.57
CA ASN A 252 -3.83 -0.54 6.41
C ASN A 252 -4.68 0.40 7.27
N THR A 253 -5.57 -0.08 8.13
CA THR A 253 -6.26 0.76 9.12
C THR A 253 -5.22 1.48 9.99
N GLN A 254 -5.28 2.82 10.03
CA GLN A 254 -4.39 3.63 10.84
C GLN A 254 -4.88 3.68 12.28
N VAL A 255 -3.94 3.51 13.20
CA VAL A 255 -4.22 3.39 14.63
C VAL A 255 -3.15 4.10 15.46
N LYS A 256 -3.53 4.51 16.65
CA LYS A 256 -2.61 5.05 17.66
C LYS A 256 -2.51 4.10 18.85
N VAL A 257 -1.31 3.85 19.33
CA VAL A 257 -1.07 3.02 20.52
C VAL A 257 -1.48 3.77 21.77
N ILE A 258 -2.47 3.26 22.48
CA ILE A 258 -2.94 3.84 23.78
C ILE A 258 -2.22 3.17 24.94
N HIS A 259 -2.13 1.85 24.91
CA HIS A 259 -1.47 1.08 25.95
C HIS A 259 -0.96 -0.24 25.43
N THR A 260 0.14 -0.73 26.01
CA THR A 260 0.76 -2.00 25.63
C THR A 260 0.81 -2.95 26.81
N LEU A 261 0.11 -4.08 26.72
CA LEU A 261 0.21 -5.20 27.64
C LEU A 261 1.06 -6.33 27.02
N LYS A 262 1.38 -7.35 27.80
CA LYS A 262 2.17 -8.49 27.32
C LYS A 262 1.50 -9.22 26.15
N ASN A 263 0.18 -9.41 26.20
CA ASN A 263 -0.59 -10.21 25.24
C ASN A 263 -1.70 -9.44 24.54
N LEU A 264 -1.85 -8.15 24.83
CA LEU A 264 -2.94 -7.32 24.30
C LEU A 264 -2.45 -5.90 24.06
N LEU A 265 -2.83 -5.32 22.91
CA LEU A 265 -2.64 -3.91 22.61
C LEU A 265 -3.98 -3.17 22.69
N HIS A 266 -4.00 -2.01 23.34
CA HIS A 266 -5.10 -1.06 23.24
C HIS A 266 -4.75 -0.05 22.17
N LEU A 267 -5.58 0.02 21.14
CA LEU A 267 -5.37 0.87 19.98
C LEU A 267 -6.58 1.77 19.79
N ARG A 268 -6.35 2.99 19.29
CA ARG A 268 -7.40 3.92 18.87
C ARG A 268 -7.36 4.05 17.35
N HIS A 269 -8.48 3.86 16.69
CA HIS A 269 -8.63 4.17 15.27
C HIS A 269 -8.42 5.67 15.03
N LEU A 270 -7.55 6.06 14.10
CA LEU A 270 -7.23 7.46 13.89
C LEU A 270 -8.41 8.24 13.31
N GLU A 271 -9.18 7.65 12.43
CA GLU A 271 -10.25 8.33 11.71
C GLU A 271 -11.53 8.50 12.56
N ASN A 272 -11.99 7.44 13.24
CA ASN A 272 -13.28 7.45 13.97
C ASN A 272 -13.12 7.48 15.50
N GLY A 273 -11.89 7.43 16.02
CA GLY A 273 -11.60 7.48 17.46
C GLY A 273 -11.98 6.22 18.26
N LYS A 274 -12.55 5.19 17.63
CA LYS A 274 -12.97 3.94 18.29
C LYS A 274 -11.76 3.25 18.91
N ILE A 275 -11.91 2.78 20.13
CA ILE A 275 -10.88 1.99 20.83
C ILE A 275 -11.18 0.51 20.65
N PHE A 276 -10.15 -0.28 20.38
CA PHE A 276 -10.23 -1.72 20.26
C PHE A 276 -8.98 -2.40 20.81
N PHE A 277 -9.12 -3.70 21.03
CA PHE A 277 -8.11 -4.52 21.70
C PHE A 277 -7.61 -5.59 20.72
N ILE A 278 -6.32 -5.59 20.44
CA ILE A 278 -5.72 -6.51 19.47
C ILE A 278 -4.81 -7.50 20.17
N PRO A 279 -5.09 -8.81 20.09
CA PRO A 279 -4.19 -9.85 20.56
C PRO A 279 -3.07 -10.12 19.54
N ARG A 280 -2.10 -10.95 19.93
CA ARG A 280 -1.14 -11.52 18.99
C ARG A 280 -1.85 -12.51 18.07
N ILE A 281 -1.49 -12.49 16.78
CA ILE A 281 -1.96 -13.45 15.79
C ILE A 281 -0.80 -14.22 15.18
N THR A 282 -1.08 -15.36 14.59
CA THR A 282 -0.08 -16.19 13.89
C THR A 282 0.00 -15.78 12.42
N PHE A 283 1.23 -15.52 11.99
CA PHE A 283 1.60 -15.29 10.59
C PHE A 283 2.34 -16.52 10.07
N SER A 284 1.75 -17.22 9.11
CA SER A 284 2.42 -18.34 8.45
C SER A 284 3.17 -17.84 7.21
N MET A 285 4.44 -18.19 7.10
CA MET A 285 5.38 -17.71 6.08
C MET A 285 6.11 -18.89 5.44
N VAL A 286 6.47 -18.74 4.18
CA VAL A 286 7.24 -19.76 3.43
C VAL A 286 8.54 -19.16 2.94
N LEU A 287 9.66 -19.72 3.34
CA LEU A 287 10.99 -19.44 2.79
C LEU A 287 11.15 -20.22 1.47
N LYS A 288 10.80 -19.56 0.35
CA LYS A 288 10.71 -20.19 -0.99
C LYS A 288 11.95 -20.99 -1.43
N ARG A 289 13.15 -20.56 -1.03
CA ARG A 289 14.39 -21.25 -1.41
C ARG A 289 14.69 -22.55 -0.65
N LYS A 290 13.99 -22.80 0.47
CA LYS A 290 14.26 -23.93 1.36
C LYS A 290 13.02 -24.77 1.71
N GLY A 291 11.83 -24.45 1.19
CA GLY A 291 10.58 -25.14 1.55
C GLY A 291 10.15 -24.99 3.03
N ILE A 292 10.88 -24.16 3.78
CA ILE A 292 10.67 -23.97 5.22
C ILE A 292 9.41 -23.15 5.43
N LYS A 293 8.46 -23.69 6.18
CA LYS A 293 7.29 -22.96 6.65
C LYS A 293 7.51 -22.53 8.10
N LEU A 294 7.35 -21.24 8.37
CA LEU A 294 7.54 -20.62 9.67
C LEU A 294 6.24 -20.00 10.15
N ASN A 295 5.92 -20.16 11.43
CA ASN A 295 4.84 -19.46 12.11
C ASN A 295 5.44 -18.43 13.07
N ARG A 296 5.06 -17.15 12.88
CA ARG A 296 5.40 -16.06 13.81
C ARG A 296 4.14 -15.57 14.52
N LYS A 297 4.09 -15.67 15.83
CA LYS A 297 3.01 -15.13 16.65
C LYS A 297 3.40 -13.75 17.19
N GLN A 298 2.82 -12.67 16.61
CA GLN A 298 3.13 -11.29 16.93
C GLN A 298 1.89 -10.39 16.80
N PHE A 299 1.96 -9.19 17.33
CA PHE A 299 0.92 -8.19 17.15
C PHE A 299 0.87 -7.71 15.70
N PRO A 300 -0.31 -7.63 15.08
CA PRO A 300 -0.45 -7.35 13.64
C PRO A 300 -0.37 -5.84 13.33
N ILE A 301 0.65 -5.17 13.83
CA ILE A 301 0.85 -3.73 13.60
C ILE A 301 2.30 -3.41 13.20
N ARG A 302 2.48 -2.31 12.49
CA ARG A 302 3.78 -1.68 12.17
C ARG A 302 3.66 -0.17 12.28
N ALA A 303 4.80 0.52 12.48
CA ALA A 303 4.88 1.98 12.47
C ALA A 303 4.30 2.56 11.17
N GLY A 304 3.56 3.64 11.27
CA GLY A 304 2.71 4.17 10.21
C GLY A 304 3.01 5.59 9.72
N TYR A 305 4.12 6.19 10.13
CA TYR A 305 4.53 7.55 9.73
C TYR A 305 4.95 7.62 8.27
N VAL A 306 5.63 6.59 7.79
CA VAL A 306 6.15 6.50 6.43
C VAL A 306 5.51 5.32 5.70
N LYS A 307 5.13 5.51 4.44
CA LYS A 307 4.53 4.49 3.57
C LYS A 307 5.22 4.48 2.21
N THR A 308 5.07 3.38 1.47
CA THR A 308 5.45 3.42 0.05
C THR A 308 4.40 4.17 -0.77
N PHE A 309 4.80 4.71 -1.93
CA PHE A 309 3.87 5.33 -2.90
C PHE A 309 2.71 4.38 -3.22
N ASN A 310 3.00 3.11 -3.47
CA ASN A 310 1.98 2.10 -3.76
C ASN A 310 0.95 1.93 -2.61
N ARG A 311 1.38 2.02 -1.35
CA ARG A 311 0.47 1.90 -0.20
C ARG A 311 -0.35 3.15 0.06
N SER A 312 0.04 4.29 -0.49
CA SER A 312 -0.74 5.52 -0.40
C SER A 312 -1.86 5.61 -1.44
N GLN A 313 -1.87 4.69 -2.43
CA GLN A 313 -2.93 4.63 -3.43
C GLN A 313 -4.30 4.43 -2.77
N GLY A 314 -5.33 5.11 -3.26
CA GLY A 314 -6.66 5.16 -2.66
C GLY A 314 -6.81 6.12 -1.47
N ALA A 315 -5.71 6.42 -0.73
CA ALA A 315 -5.78 7.30 0.43
C ALA A 315 -5.95 8.78 0.05
N THR A 316 -6.64 9.54 0.90
CA THR A 316 -6.60 11.01 0.92
C THR A 316 -5.87 11.44 2.18
N LEU A 317 -4.84 12.27 2.03
CA LEU A 317 -4.02 12.76 3.12
C LEU A 317 -4.26 14.25 3.35
N ASP A 318 -4.15 14.70 4.59
CA ASP A 318 -4.18 16.12 4.93
C ASP A 318 -2.82 16.79 4.71
N ARG A 319 -1.73 16.02 4.86
CA ARG A 319 -0.36 16.43 4.48
C ARG A 319 0.44 15.23 4.01
N THR A 320 1.33 15.47 3.05
CA THR A 320 2.24 14.43 2.56
C THR A 320 3.63 14.97 2.23
N GLY A 321 4.62 14.13 2.37
CA GLY A 321 5.99 14.40 1.96
C GLY A 321 6.49 13.29 1.02
N PRO A 322 6.44 13.45 -0.30
CA PRO A 322 7.09 12.53 -1.23
C PRO A 322 8.61 12.68 -1.20
N ASP A 323 9.33 11.56 -1.07
CA ASP A 323 10.78 11.48 -1.20
C ASP A 323 11.15 11.12 -2.65
N LEU A 324 11.65 12.10 -3.38
CA LEU A 324 12.11 11.99 -4.78
C LEU A 324 13.63 11.99 -4.91
N ARG A 325 14.37 11.77 -3.84
CA ARG A 325 15.83 11.56 -3.90
C ARG A 325 16.19 10.35 -4.77
N THR A 326 15.29 9.38 -4.86
CA THR A 326 15.35 8.29 -5.84
C THR A 326 14.30 8.51 -6.92
N GLU A 327 14.65 8.26 -8.18
CA GLU A 327 13.75 8.42 -9.32
C GLU A 327 12.60 7.42 -9.30
N CYS A 328 11.41 7.87 -9.73
CA CYS A 328 10.30 6.97 -10.02
C CYS A 328 10.66 6.03 -11.17
N PHE A 329 10.33 4.76 -11.02
CA PHE A 329 10.71 3.71 -11.99
C PHE A 329 9.50 2.96 -12.58
N CYS A 330 8.31 3.25 -12.13
CA CYS A 330 7.08 2.60 -12.62
C CYS A 330 6.02 3.65 -12.95
N HIS A 331 5.15 3.26 -13.90
CA HIS A 331 4.00 4.06 -14.31
C HIS A 331 3.17 4.56 -13.12
N GLY A 332 2.80 5.83 -13.15
CA GLY A 332 1.88 6.46 -12.20
C GLY A 332 2.44 6.72 -10.80
N GLN A 333 3.69 6.33 -10.48
CA GLN A 333 4.25 6.51 -9.13
C GLN A 333 4.30 7.98 -8.72
N LEU A 334 4.77 8.87 -9.60
CA LEU A 334 4.84 10.31 -9.33
C LEU A 334 3.43 10.90 -9.14
N ALA A 335 2.51 10.58 -10.04
CA ALA A 335 1.12 11.01 -9.97
C ALA A 335 0.46 10.59 -8.66
N VAL A 336 0.63 9.33 -8.26
CA VAL A 336 0.10 8.82 -6.99
C VAL A 336 0.69 9.56 -5.80
N ALA A 337 2.02 9.75 -5.75
CA ALA A 337 2.69 10.40 -4.62
C ALA A 337 2.20 11.85 -4.39
N ILE A 338 1.99 12.60 -5.47
CA ILE A 338 1.61 14.03 -5.41
C ILE A 338 0.10 14.20 -5.21
N SER A 339 -0.72 13.36 -5.84
CA SER A 339 -2.18 13.53 -5.84
C SER A 339 -2.90 13.14 -4.54
N ARG A 340 -2.17 12.78 -3.47
CA ARG A 340 -2.81 12.32 -2.21
C ARG A 340 -3.44 13.43 -1.40
N VAL A 341 -3.10 14.69 -1.65
CA VAL A 341 -3.56 15.87 -0.92
C VAL A 341 -4.57 16.71 -1.71
N ARG A 342 -5.20 17.67 -1.03
CA ARG A 342 -6.22 18.52 -1.63
C ARG A 342 -5.64 19.78 -2.29
N THR A 343 -4.53 20.31 -1.75
CA THR A 343 -3.90 21.53 -2.24
C THR A 343 -2.39 21.37 -2.34
N ARG A 344 -1.75 22.21 -3.16
CA ARG A 344 -0.28 22.27 -3.30
C ARG A 344 0.45 22.63 -1.99
N GLU A 345 -0.24 23.35 -1.08
CA GLU A 345 0.33 23.74 0.21
C GLU A 345 0.45 22.55 1.19
N ASP A 346 -0.23 21.46 0.93
CA ASP A 346 -0.23 20.25 1.76
C ASP A 346 0.82 19.23 1.33
N VAL A 347 1.68 19.54 0.36
CA VAL A 347 2.75 18.68 -0.12
C VAL A 347 4.10 19.40 -0.08
N LEU A 348 5.12 18.70 0.47
CA LEU A 348 6.52 19.14 0.45
C LEU A 348 7.39 18.01 -0.07
N ILE A 349 8.11 18.23 -1.16
CA ILE A 349 8.98 17.24 -1.79
C ILE A 349 10.35 17.26 -1.15
N LEU A 350 10.84 16.08 -0.74
CA LEU A 350 12.25 15.88 -0.39
C LEU A 350 13.03 15.47 -1.63
N THR A 351 14.10 16.19 -1.93
CA THR A 351 15.00 15.90 -3.06
C THR A 351 16.47 16.13 -2.68
N THR A 352 17.38 16.01 -3.64
CA THR A 352 18.80 16.33 -3.49
C THR A 352 19.15 17.60 -4.26
N GLN A 353 20.27 18.26 -3.87
CA GLN A 353 20.67 19.54 -4.47
C GLN A 353 20.89 19.44 -6.00
N ASP A 354 21.41 18.31 -6.48
CA ASP A 354 21.66 18.03 -7.89
C ASP A 354 20.37 17.82 -8.71
N LYS A 355 19.24 17.68 -8.05
CA LYS A 355 17.91 17.54 -8.66
C LYS A 355 17.03 18.79 -8.51
N LEU A 356 17.64 19.90 -8.22
CA LEU A 356 16.97 21.20 -8.22
C LEU A 356 17.39 22.01 -9.46
N ASP A 357 16.45 22.76 -10.01
CA ASP A 357 16.77 23.77 -11.01
C ASP A 357 17.26 25.08 -10.37
N VAL A 358 17.55 26.08 -11.18
CA VAL A 358 18.03 27.38 -10.73
C VAL A 358 17.03 28.16 -9.87
N TYR A 359 15.77 27.74 -9.86
CA TYR A 359 14.67 28.32 -9.06
C TYR A 359 14.30 27.45 -7.85
N ASN A 360 15.15 26.47 -7.49
CA ASN A 360 14.89 25.51 -6.43
C ASN A 360 13.63 24.62 -6.64
N ARG A 361 13.28 24.31 -7.91
CA ARG A 361 12.17 23.43 -8.23
C ARG A 361 12.68 22.00 -8.45
N ALA A 362 11.95 21.00 -8.00
CA ALA A 362 12.37 19.61 -8.15
C ALA A 362 12.31 19.18 -9.62
N ILE A 363 13.41 18.57 -10.08
CA ILE A 363 13.52 17.88 -11.36
C ILE A 363 13.46 16.38 -11.12
N THR A 364 12.55 15.66 -11.78
CA THR A 364 12.38 14.24 -11.54
C THR A 364 11.87 13.49 -12.79
N THR A 365 11.97 12.17 -12.77
CA THR A 365 11.44 11.32 -13.81
C THR A 365 9.94 11.06 -13.61
N ASN A 366 9.14 11.28 -14.65
CA ASN A 366 7.74 10.89 -14.70
C ASN A 366 7.56 9.70 -15.64
N VAL A 367 7.29 8.51 -15.10
CA VAL A 367 7.10 7.30 -15.91
C VAL A 367 5.63 7.11 -16.22
N VAL A 368 5.29 7.20 -17.51
CA VAL A 368 3.92 6.99 -18.01
C VAL A 368 3.94 5.96 -19.15
N TYR A 369 3.08 4.95 -19.05
CA TYR A 369 2.90 3.94 -20.10
C TYR A 369 1.66 4.32 -20.93
N ALA A 370 1.88 4.90 -22.11
CA ALA A 370 0.79 5.36 -22.97
C ALA A 370 -0.20 4.26 -23.32
N GLU A 371 0.25 3.01 -23.41
CA GLU A 371 -0.58 1.84 -23.71
C GLU A 371 -1.63 1.53 -22.61
N LEU A 372 -1.41 2.01 -21.39
CA LEU A 372 -2.39 1.90 -20.31
C LEU A 372 -3.43 3.03 -20.36
N LEU A 373 -3.13 4.14 -21.04
CA LEU A 373 -4.01 5.29 -21.14
C LEU A 373 -4.99 5.18 -22.33
N LEU A 374 -4.54 4.54 -23.40
CA LEU A 374 -5.34 4.24 -24.59
C LEU A 374 -6.37 3.13 -24.26
#